data_d8eee5986dd8db9f5cdcbf36f311edf6
#
_entry.id   d8eee5986dd8db9f5cdcbf36f311edf6
#
_cell.length_a   1.000
_cell.length_b   1.000
_cell.length_c   1.000
_cell.angle_alpha   90.00
_cell.angle_beta   90.00
_cell.angle_gamma   90.00
#
_symmetry.space_group_name_H-M   'P 1'
#
loop_
_entity.id
_entity.type
_entity.pdbx_description
1 polymer ?
#
loop_
_entity_poly.entity_id
_entity_poly.type
_entity_poly.pdbx_seq_one_letter_code
_entity_poly.pdbx_strand_id
1 'polypeptide(L)'
;GAGGLISGMTVGTSYTVTASNGSCSSVASASFSNLAMLVTPAVPSITTTVPTCSVAGTSTITNYNGALTYTFTPAGPSVGAGGLISGMTIGTSYTVTAGNGSCTSVASASFTNLAILPVPSQPTISTTAPTCSSDGISTITNYNGALTYTFTPAGPSAGAGGLISGMTVGTSYTVTASNGSCS
;
A
#
# COMPACT_ATOMS: atom_id res chain seq x y z
N GLY A 1 37.52 39.16 7.75
CA GLY A 1 38.32 37.93 7.98
C GLY A 1 39.34 37.72 6.88
N ALA A 2 40.32 36.87 7.10
CA ALA A 2 41.29 36.49 6.07
C ALA A 2 40.57 35.93 4.83
N GLY A 3 40.96 36.39 3.62
CA GLY A 3 40.31 35.97 2.37
C GLY A 3 39.00 36.68 2.04
N GLY A 4 38.63 37.76 2.75
CA GLY A 4 37.44 38.58 2.47
C GLY A 4 36.12 37.94 2.92
N LEU A 5 36.13 36.84 3.72
CA LEU A 5 34.93 36.21 4.25
C LEU A 5 34.19 37.13 5.23
N ILE A 6 32.92 37.38 5.00
CA ILE A 6 32.01 38.13 5.87
C ILE A 6 31.30 37.16 6.80
N SER A 7 31.40 37.39 8.12
CA SER A 7 30.76 36.55 9.14
C SER A 7 29.84 37.39 10.04
N GLY A 8 28.95 36.71 10.78
CA GLY A 8 28.01 37.34 11.71
C GLY A 8 26.79 37.98 11.04
N MET A 9 26.53 37.67 9.78
CA MET A 9 25.35 38.16 9.07
C MET A 9 24.08 37.40 9.54
N THR A 10 23.02 38.15 9.80
CA THR A 10 21.70 37.59 10.04
C THR A 10 21.07 37.17 8.70
N VAL A 11 20.56 35.96 8.63
CA VAL A 11 19.87 35.44 7.44
C VAL A 11 18.70 36.34 7.06
N GLY A 12 18.55 36.61 5.76
CA GLY A 12 17.49 37.46 5.21
C GLY A 12 17.67 38.96 5.42
N THR A 13 18.67 39.40 6.19
CA THR A 13 18.99 40.81 6.37
C THR A 13 19.86 41.30 5.23
N SER A 14 19.52 42.47 4.69
CA SER A 14 20.31 43.13 3.63
C SER A 14 21.43 43.97 4.24
N TYR A 15 22.62 43.82 3.71
CA TYR A 15 23.84 44.52 4.12
C TYR A 15 24.50 45.24 2.95
N THR A 16 25.22 46.30 3.25
CA THR A 16 26.19 46.91 2.37
C THR A 16 27.54 47.00 3.11
N VAL A 17 28.63 47.06 2.40
CA VAL A 17 29.95 47.19 2.97
C VAL A 17 30.67 48.40 2.35
N THR A 18 31.41 49.18 3.19
CA THR A 18 32.33 50.21 2.79
C THR A 18 33.74 49.82 3.22
N ALA A 19 34.72 50.18 2.45
CA ALA A 19 36.14 50.07 2.81
C ALA A 19 36.67 51.44 3.26
N SER A 20 37.53 51.48 4.31
CA SER A 20 38.14 52.66 4.77
C SER A 20 39.67 52.46 5.01
N ASN A 21 40.49 53.48 4.70
CA ASN A 21 41.90 53.50 5.02
C ASN A 21 42.22 54.32 6.27
N GLY A 22 41.18 54.70 7.03
CA GLY A 22 41.28 55.53 8.25
C GLY A 22 41.02 57.00 7.99
N SER A 23 41.30 57.52 6.79
CA SER A 23 41.06 58.92 6.44
C SER A 23 39.93 59.11 5.43
N CYS A 24 39.71 58.16 4.55
CA CYS A 24 38.69 58.21 3.52
C CYS A 24 37.93 56.83 3.46
N SER A 25 36.61 56.88 3.14
CA SER A 25 35.81 55.72 2.94
C SER A 25 35.31 55.60 1.48
N SER A 26 35.23 54.42 0.99
CA SER A 26 34.61 54.14 -0.32
C SER A 26 33.11 54.41 -0.30
N VAL A 27 32.49 54.49 -1.47
CA VAL A 27 31.03 54.32 -1.61
C VAL A 27 30.65 52.93 -1.14
N ALA A 28 29.41 52.78 -0.68
CA ALA A 28 28.88 51.50 -0.27
C ALA A 28 28.78 50.52 -1.47
N SER A 29 28.98 49.24 -1.20
CA SER A 29 28.73 48.19 -2.18
C SER A 29 27.23 48.13 -2.58
N ALA A 30 26.90 47.40 -3.65
CA ALA A 30 25.56 46.92 -3.83
C ALA A 30 25.12 46.11 -2.61
N SER A 31 23.80 46.07 -2.33
CA SER A 31 23.26 45.31 -1.21
C SER A 31 23.37 43.80 -1.47
N PHE A 32 23.67 43.08 -0.41
CA PHE A 32 23.74 41.60 -0.42
C PHE A 32 23.15 41.03 0.87
N SER A 33 22.70 39.78 0.84
CA SER A 33 22.15 39.09 2.02
C SER A 33 22.60 37.64 2.05
N ASN A 34 22.68 37.07 3.26
CA ASN A 34 22.78 35.63 3.43
C ASN A 34 21.39 34.99 3.25
N LEU A 35 21.33 33.95 2.45
CA LEU A 35 20.10 33.14 2.29
C LEU A 35 20.03 32.06 3.36
N ALA A 36 18.82 31.74 3.77
CA ALA A 36 18.57 30.61 4.66
C ALA A 36 18.96 29.28 4.00
N MET A 37 19.35 28.32 4.82
CA MET A 37 19.51 26.93 4.37
C MET A 37 18.19 26.41 3.82
N LEU A 38 18.25 25.69 2.71
CA LEU A 38 17.07 25.08 2.10
C LEU A 38 16.53 23.97 3.00
N VAL A 39 15.20 23.93 3.13
CA VAL A 39 14.52 22.94 3.97
C VAL A 39 14.36 21.64 3.20
N THR A 40 14.83 20.54 3.80
CA THR A 40 14.61 19.20 3.28
C THR A 40 13.17 18.77 3.59
N PRO A 41 12.41 18.23 2.60
CA PRO A 41 11.07 17.68 2.85
C PRO A 41 11.08 16.57 3.89
N ALA A 42 9.96 16.42 4.61
CA ALA A 42 9.77 15.31 5.53
C ALA A 42 9.74 13.98 4.76
N VAL A 43 10.20 12.90 5.41
CA VAL A 43 10.13 11.53 4.88
C VAL A 43 8.67 11.15 4.67
N PRO A 44 8.29 10.58 3.49
CA PRO A 44 6.94 10.11 3.28
C PRO A 44 6.57 8.99 4.25
N SER A 45 5.41 9.13 4.91
CA SER A 45 4.83 8.11 5.78
C SER A 45 3.75 7.35 5.00
N ILE A 46 3.83 6.02 4.97
CA ILE A 46 2.95 5.17 4.17
C ILE A 46 2.04 4.35 5.06
N THR A 47 0.75 4.31 4.70
CA THR A 47 -0.22 3.37 5.24
C THR A 47 -0.70 2.45 4.14
N THR A 48 -0.74 1.15 4.39
CA THR A 48 -1.23 0.13 3.46
C THR A 48 -2.50 -0.51 4.03
N THR A 49 -3.56 -0.63 3.21
CA THR A 49 -4.77 -1.36 3.57
C THR A 49 -4.61 -2.85 3.26
N VAL A 50 -5.22 -3.68 4.10
CA VAL A 50 -5.27 -5.13 3.88
C VAL A 50 -6.24 -5.43 2.73
N PRO A 51 -5.91 -6.33 1.78
CA PRO A 51 -6.83 -6.74 0.73
C PRO A 51 -8.00 -7.54 1.31
N THR A 52 -9.12 -7.50 0.59
CA THR A 52 -10.31 -8.32 0.84
C THR A 52 -10.52 -9.32 -0.30
N CYS A 53 -11.64 -10.08 -0.26
CA CYS A 53 -12.02 -11.01 -1.33
C CYS A 53 -12.45 -10.31 -2.63
N SER A 54 -12.68 -9.01 -2.59
CA SER A 54 -13.18 -8.22 -3.73
C SER A 54 -12.34 -6.97 -4.04
N VAL A 55 -11.49 -6.54 -3.10
CA VAL A 55 -10.69 -5.31 -3.25
C VAL A 55 -9.24 -5.60 -2.92
N ALA A 56 -8.33 -5.21 -3.80
CA ALA A 56 -6.89 -5.27 -3.56
C ALA A 56 -6.47 -4.28 -2.45
N GLY A 57 -5.37 -4.56 -1.78
CA GLY A 57 -4.75 -3.61 -0.85
C GLY A 57 -4.35 -2.32 -1.57
N THR A 58 -4.40 -1.20 -0.88
CA THR A 58 -3.99 0.10 -1.39
C THR A 58 -2.92 0.71 -0.47
N SER A 59 -2.10 1.58 -1.01
CA SER A 59 -1.11 2.34 -0.24
C SER A 59 -1.34 3.84 -0.39
N THR A 60 -1.16 4.58 0.70
CA THR A 60 -1.39 6.04 0.74
C THR A 60 -0.26 6.72 1.50
N ILE A 61 0.22 7.85 0.99
CA ILE A 61 1.13 8.75 1.70
C ILE A 61 0.29 9.59 2.68
N THR A 62 0.42 9.35 3.97
CA THR A 62 -0.41 9.99 5.01
C THR A 62 -0.03 11.45 5.27
N ASN A 63 1.23 11.81 5.05
CA ASN A 63 1.73 13.18 5.14
C ASN A 63 1.90 13.82 3.74
N TYR A 64 1.00 13.48 2.80
CA TYR A 64 1.01 13.99 1.44
C TYR A 64 0.94 15.52 1.40
N ASN A 65 1.79 16.10 0.56
CA ASN A 65 1.78 17.54 0.25
C ASN A 65 1.86 17.71 -1.28
N GLY A 66 0.81 18.27 -1.87
CA GLY A 66 0.71 18.46 -3.31
C GLY A 66 1.74 19.42 -3.93
N ALA A 67 2.50 20.17 -3.11
CA ALA A 67 3.60 21.01 -3.57
C ALA A 67 4.93 20.25 -3.75
N LEU A 68 4.99 18.96 -3.37
CA LEU A 68 6.17 18.13 -3.47
C LEU A 68 6.07 17.15 -4.64
N THR A 69 7.23 16.81 -5.19
CA THR A 69 7.36 15.71 -6.18
C THR A 69 7.73 14.43 -5.47
N TYR A 70 7.06 13.34 -5.80
CA TYR A 70 7.30 12.02 -5.20
C TYR A 70 7.95 11.10 -6.23
N THR A 71 9.09 10.48 -5.84
CA THR A 71 9.84 9.57 -6.71
C THR A 71 9.90 8.19 -6.08
N PHE A 72 9.44 7.18 -6.81
CA PHE A 72 9.38 5.79 -6.36
C PHE A 72 10.60 5.00 -6.82
N THR A 73 11.02 4.04 -6.00
CA THR A 73 12.03 3.04 -6.34
C THR A 73 11.49 1.65 -5.98
N PRO A 74 11.34 0.73 -6.94
CA PRO A 74 11.51 0.93 -8.38
C PRO A 74 10.50 1.94 -8.98
N ALA A 75 10.81 2.48 -10.15
CA ALA A 75 9.92 3.41 -10.86
C ALA A 75 8.65 2.70 -11.37
N GLY A 76 7.59 3.47 -11.60
CA GLY A 76 6.31 2.97 -12.13
C GLY A 76 5.11 3.58 -11.41
N PRO A 77 5.04 3.53 -10.05
CA PRO A 77 3.94 4.15 -9.33
C PRO A 77 3.87 5.67 -9.48
N SER A 78 2.68 6.21 -9.26
CA SER A 78 2.40 7.65 -9.20
C SER A 78 1.53 7.98 -7.99
N VAL A 79 1.56 9.23 -7.54
CA VAL A 79 0.72 9.72 -6.44
C VAL A 79 -0.41 10.57 -6.99
N GLY A 80 -1.63 10.23 -6.62
CA GLY A 80 -2.83 11.01 -6.89
C GLY A 80 -3.18 11.99 -5.77
N ALA A 81 -4.31 12.68 -5.94
CA ALA A 81 -4.86 13.58 -4.92
C ALA A 81 -5.06 12.81 -3.58
N GLY A 82 -4.76 13.49 -2.46
CA GLY A 82 -4.85 12.88 -1.13
C GLY A 82 -3.77 11.86 -0.82
N GLY A 83 -2.74 11.71 -1.66
CA GLY A 83 -1.60 10.83 -1.41
C GLY A 83 -1.83 9.36 -1.81
N LEU A 84 -2.94 9.01 -2.48
CA LEU A 84 -3.18 7.65 -2.95
C LEU A 84 -2.14 7.25 -3.99
N ILE A 85 -1.51 6.10 -3.79
CA ILE A 85 -0.49 5.56 -4.70
C ILE A 85 -1.16 4.61 -5.69
N SER A 86 -0.93 4.82 -6.97
CA SER A 86 -1.45 4.01 -8.07
C SER A 86 -0.32 3.49 -8.96
N GLY A 87 -0.62 2.49 -9.81
CA GLY A 87 0.36 1.90 -10.75
C GLY A 87 1.41 1.00 -10.09
N MET A 88 1.19 0.55 -8.85
CA MET A 88 2.07 -0.41 -8.19
C MET A 88 1.87 -1.81 -8.77
N THR A 89 2.96 -2.51 -9.03
CA THR A 89 2.92 -3.95 -9.32
C THR A 89 2.72 -4.72 -8.02
N ILE A 90 1.70 -5.59 -7.99
CA ILE A 90 1.38 -6.42 -6.83
C ILE A 90 2.58 -7.29 -6.40
N GLY A 91 2.84 -7.33 -5.10
CA GLY A 91 3.96 -8.09 -4.53
C GLY A 91 5.34 -7.44 -4.68
N THR A 92 5.44 -6.35 -5.45
CA THR A 92 6.69 -5.59 -5.57
C THR A 92 6.85 -4.65 -4.39
N SER A 93 8.04 -4.63 -3.80
CA SER A 93 8.39 -3.71 -2.71
C SER A 93 8.87 -2.38 -3.28
N TYR A 94 8.33 -1.29 -2.76
CA TYR A 94 8.65 0.08 -3.16
C TYR A 94 9.12 0.90 -1.97
N THR A 95 9.93 1.92 -2.25
CA THR A 95 10.21 3.06 -1.38
C THR A 95 9.86 4.34 -2.13
N VAL A 96 9.66 5.44 -1.43
CA VAL A 96 9.36 6.74 -2.03
C VAL A 96 10.12 7.86 -1.32
N THR A 97 10.61 8.82 -2.09
CA THR A 97 11.20 10.07 -1.61
C THR A 97 10.32 11.26 -1.98
N ALA A 98 10.41 12.35 -1.22
CA ALA A 98 9.74 13.61 -1.49
C ALA A 98 10.77 14.70 -1.83
N GLY A 99 10.55 15.44 -2.90
CA GLY A 99 11.39 16.54 -3.37
C GLY A 99 10.64 17.85 -3.48
N ASN A 100 11.29 18.97 -3.15
CA ASN A 100 10.75 20.32 -3.34
C ASN A 100 11.43 21.08 -4.49
N GLY A 101 12.13 20.37 -5.36
CA GLY A 101 12.91 20.92 -6.47
C GLY A 101 14.36 21.29 -6.11
N SER A 102 14.65 21.51 -4.83
CA SER A 102 16.01 21.86 -4.37
C SER A 102 16.60 20.81 -3.43
N CYS A 103 15.78 20.19 -2.61
CA CYS A 103 16.17 19.15 -1.65
C CYS A 103 15.26 17.95 -1.78
N THR A 104 15.80 16.76 -1.45
CA THR A 104 15.07 15.50 -1.45
C THR A 104 15.14 14.86 -0.08
N SER A 105 14.03 14.29 0.40
CA SER A 105 13.98 13.55 1.66
C SER A 105 14.78 12.24 1.57
N VAL A 106 15.08 11.63 2.71
CA VAL A 106 15.40 10.19 2.75
C VAL A 106 14.20 9.38 2.28
N ALA A 107 14.47 8.15 1.82
CA ALA A 107 13.42 7.23 1.39
C ALA A 107 12.53 6.80 2.55
N SER A 108 11.25 6.54 2.26
CA SER A 108 10.32 5.91 3.19
C SER A 108 10.78 4.50 3.60
N ALA A 109 10.16 3.93 4.64
CA ALA A 109 10.15 2.49 4.81
C ALA A 109 9.59 1.81 3.55
N SER A 110 10.00 0.56 3.30
CA SER A 110 9.50 -0.22 2.16
C SER A 110 8.04 -0.64 2.38
N PHE A 111 7.25 -0.66 1.31
CA PHE A 111 5.84 -1.04 1.31
C PHE A 111 5.46 -1.80 0.03
N THR A 112 4.40 -2.59 0.09
CA THR A 112 3.89 -3.39 -1.03
C THR A 112 2.37 -3.38 -1.05
N ASN A 113 1.77 -3.42 -2.24
CA ASN A 113 0.35 -3.73 -2.38
C ASN A 113 0.16 -5.24 -2.55
N LEU A 114 -0.81 -5.79 -1.85
CA LEU A 114 -1.19 -7.20 -1.94
C LEU A 114 -2.40 -7.36 -2.88
N ALA A 115 -2.43 -8.49 -3.60
CA ALA A 115 -3.56 -8.87 -4.46
C ALA A 115 -4.83 -9.07 -3.63
N ILE A 116 -5.99 -9.04 -4.30
CA ILE A 116 -7.25 -9.52 -3.72
C ILE A 116 -7.05 -10.95 -3.18
N LEU A 117 -7.75 -11.27 -2.10
CA LEU A 117 -7.70 -12.62 -1.55
C LEU A 117 -8.42 -13.58 -2.50
N PRO A 118 -7.87 -14.79 -2.73
CA PRO A 118 -8.50 -15.77 -3.62
C PRO A 118 -9.81 -16.26 -3.02
N VAL A 119 -10.89 -16.19 -3.82
CA VAL A 119 -12.19 -16.79 -3.49
C VAL A 119 -12.15 -18.26 -3.90
N PRO A 120 -12.58 -19.20 -3.03
CA PRO A 120 -12.71 -20.60 -3.40
C PRO A 120 -13.68 -20.78 -4.56
N SER A 121 -13.43 -21.78 -5.42
CA SER A 121 -14.39 -22.13 -6.47
C SER A 121 -15.67 -22.70 -5.86
N GLN A 122 -16.82 -22.42 -6.51
CA GLN A 122 -18.10 -22.95 -6.11
C GLN A 122 -18.05 -24.49 -6.06
N PRO A 123 -18.54 -25.13 -4.98
CA PRO A 123 -18.64 -26.59 -4.91
C PRO A 123 -19.52 -27.15 -6.03
N THR A 124 -19.06 -28.19 -6.69
CA THR A 124 -19.84 -28.94 -7.67
C THR A 124 -20.25 -30.29 -7.07
N ILE A 125 -21.53 -30.63 -7.21
CA ILE A 125 -22.12 -31.82 -6.57
C ILE A 125 -22.48 -32.87 -7.63
N SER A 126 -22.08 -34.09 -7.36
CA SER A 126 -22.58 -35.28 -8.06
C SER A 126 -23.43 -36.11 -7.10
N THR A 127 -24.58 -36.57 -7.56
CA THR A 127 -25.48 -37.45 -6.77
C THR A 127 -25.69 -38.76 -7.51
N THR A 128 -25.46 -39.86 -6.82
CA THR A 128 -25.77 -41.21 -7.31
C THR A 128 -27.15 -41.64 -6.78
N ALA A 129 -28.02 -42.12 -7.66
CA ALA A 129 -29.33 -42.56 -7.26
C ALA A 129 -29.26 -43.80 -6.33
N PRO A 130 -30.21 -43.98 -5.41
CA PRO A 130 -30.31 -45.19 -4.59
C PRO A 130 -30.66 -46.38 -5.45
N THR A 131 -30.31 -47.57 -4.96
CA THR A 131 -30.69 -48.86 -5.53
C THR A 131 -31.54 -49.63 -4.51
N CYS A 132 -31.99 -50.84 -4.88
CA CYS A 132 -32.73 -51.70 -3.93
C CYS A 132 -31.85 -52.20 -2.75
N SER A 133 -30.53 -52.05 -2.84
CA SER A 133 -29.57 -52.58 -1.86
C SER A 133 -28.60 -51.51 -1.29
N SER A 134 -28.70 -50.27 -1.74
CA SER A 134 -27.83 -49.16 -1.27
C SER A 134 -28.54 -47.82 -1.36
N ASP A 135 -28.27 -46.97 -0.39
CA ASP A 135 -28.71 -45.57 -0.40
C ASP A 135 -28.02 -44.76 -1.51
N GLY A 136 -28.66 -43.65 -1.92
CA GLY A 136 -28.04 -42.64 -2.78
C GLY A 136 -26.96 -41.91 -2.03
N ILE A 137 -25.91 -41.50 -2.75
CA ILE A 137 -24.80 -40.76 -2.19
C ILE A 137 -24.59 -39.43 -2.95
N SER A 138 -24.19 -38.39 -2.24
CA SER A 138 -23.82 -37.13 -2.83
C SER A 138 -22.33 -36.81 -2.51
N THR A 139 -21.63 -36.30 -3.49
CA THR A 139 -20.19 -36.04 -3.38
C THR A 139 -19.87 -34.67 -3.95
N ILE A 140 -19.01 -33.91 -3.30
CA ILE A 140 -18.39 -32.68 -3.84
C ILE A 140 -17.26 -33.10 -4.78
N THR A 141 -17.46 -32.95 -6.09
CA THR A 141 -16.52 -33.46 -7.12
C THR A 141 -15.22 -32.66 -7.20
N ASN A 142 -15.26 -31.38 -6.85
CA ASN A 142 -14.09 -30.50 -6.73
C ASN A 142 -13.64 -30.30 -5.27
N TYR A 143 -13.81 -31.32 -4.44
CA TYR A 143 -13.45 -31.28 -3.02
C TYR A 143 -11.96 -30.89 -2.81
N ASN A 144 -11.72 -29.97 -1.91
CA ASN A 144 -10.39 -29.60 -1.45
C ASN A 144 -10.37 -29.63 0.09
N GLY A 145 -9.58 -30.51 0.67
CA GLY A 145 -9.48 -30.70 2.12
C GLY A 145 -8.92 -29.50 2.90
N ALA A 146 -8.37 -28.49 2.21
CA ALA A 146 -7.94 -27.23 2.83
C ALA A 146 -9.08 -26.21 3.02
N LEU A 147 -10.28 -26.51 2.50
CA LEU A 147 -11.46 -25.65 2.60
C LEU A 147 -12.43 -26.15 3.66
N THR A 148 -13.17 -25.23 4.25
CA THR A 148 -14.32 -25.51 5.11
C THR A 148 -15.60 -25.47 4.28
N TYR A 149 -16.44 -26.48 4.39
CA TYR A 149 -17.72 -26.58 3.68
C TYR A 149 -18.87 -26.35 4.66
N THR A 150 -19.75 -25.40 4.32
CA THR A 150 -20.93 -25.05 5.13
C THR A 150 -22.20 -25.37 4.34
N PHE A 151 -23.08 -26.15 4.93
CA PHE A 151 -24.37 -26.58 4.35
C PHE A 151 -25.51 -25.72 4.89
N THR A 152 -26.47 -25.44 4.01
CA THR A 152 -27.72 -24.76 4.37
C THR A 152 -28.89 -25.57 3.79
N PRO A 153 -29.85 -26.07 4.60
CA PRO A 153 -29.84 -26.04 6.09
C PRO A 153 -28.64 -26.79 6.70
N ALA A 154 -28.33 -26.49 7.96
CA ALA A 154 -27.26 -27.17 8.68
C ALA A 154 -27.63 -28.66 8.96
N GLY A 155 -26.60 -29.49 9.13
CA GLY A 155 -26.77 -30.94 9.43
C GLY A 155 -25.75 -31.78 8.68
N PRO A 156 -25.66 -31.67 7.33
CA PRO A 156 -24.67 -32.44 6.58
C PRO A 156 -23.21 -31.98 6.87
N SER A 157 -22.30 -32.90 6.59
CA SER A 157 -20.85 -32.63 6.61
C SER A 157 -20.16 -33.23 5.40
N ALA A 158 -19.05 -32.61 4.96
CA ALA A 158 -18.20 -33.16 3.91
C ALA A 158 -17.04 -33.94 4.55
N GLY A 159 -16.97 -35.22 4.22
CA GLY A 159 -15.87 -36.10 4.62
C GLY A 159 -14.72 -36.11 3.62
N ALA A 160 -13.75 -36.99 3.87
CA ALA A 160 -12.61 -37.20 2.98
C ALA A 160 -13.10 -37.59 1.56
N GLY A 161 -12.44 -37.01 0.54
CA GLY A 161 -12.84 -37.20 -0.86
C GLY A 161 -14.15 -36.51 -1.26
N GLY A 162 -14.70 -35.63 -0.40
CA GLY A 162 -15.90 -34.85 -0.69
C GLY A 162 -17.23 -35.60 -0.48
N LEU A 163 -17.21 -36.79 0.12
CA LEU A 163 -18.43 -37.51 0.46
C LEU A 163 -19.29 -36.70 1.43
N ILE A 164 -20.57 -36.49 1.09
CA ILE A 164 -21.50 -35.76 1.96
C ILE A 164 -22.29 -36.76 2.79
N SER A 165 -22.27 -36.59 4.11
CA SER A 165 -22.99 -37.40 5.09
C SER A 165 -23.94 -36.58 5.94
N GLY A 166 -24.90 -37.21 6.64
CA GLY A 166 -25.83 -36.53 7.53
C GLY A 166 -26.96 -35.77 6.83
N MET A 167 -27.23 -36.07 5.56
CA MET A 167 -28.36 -35.50 4.82
C MET A 167 -29.69 -36.16 5.25
N THR A 168 -30.71 -35.34 5.41
CA THR A 168 -32.09 -35.83 5.65
C THR A 168 -32.79 -36.08 4.31
N VAL A 169 -33.37 -37.23 4.13
CA VAL A 169 -34.14 -37.61 2.93
C VAL A 169 -35.25 -36.58 2.67
N GLY A 170 -35.39 -36.16 1.40
CA GLY A 170 -36.38 -35.15 0.98
C GLY A 170 -36.02 -33.71 1.27
N THR A 171 -34.87 -33.42 1.89
CA THR A 171 -34.40 -32.07 2.16
C THR A 171 -33.40 -31.65 1.09
N SER A 172 -33.61 -30.44 0.51
CA SER A 172 -32.66 -29.81 -0.40
C SER A 172 -31.61 -29.02 0.37
N TYR A 173 -30.34 -29.16 0.00
CA TYR A 173 -29.21 -28.48 0.61
C TYR A 173 -28.43 -27.67 -0.42
N THR A 174 -27.89 -26.54 0.03
CA THR A 174 -26.84 -25.83 -0.67
C THR A 174 -25.53 -25.92 0.12
N VAL A 175 -24.40 -25.81 -0.55
CA VAL A 175 -23.08 -25.85 0.10
C VAL A 175 -22.20 -24.69 -0.41
N THR A 176 -21.50 -24.06 0.50
CA THR A 176 -20.47 -23.05 0.22
C THR A 176 -19.11 -23.55 0.69
N ALA A 177 -18.05 -23.10 0.03
CA ALA A 177 -16.68 -23.39 0.41
C ALA A 177 -15.99 -22.11 0.91
N SER A 178 -15.22 -22.20 1.99
CA SER A 178 -14.45 -21.10 2.56
C SER A 178 -13.00 -21.52 2.82
N ASN A 179 -12.07 -20.62 2.56
CA ASN A 179 -10.66 -20.76 2.94
C ASN A 179 -10.32 -20.04 4.27
N GLY A 180 -11.34 -19.65 5.04
CA GLY A 180 -11.21 -18.90 6.28
C GLY A 180 -11.20 -17.37 6.09
N SER A 181 -10.87 -16.89 4.89
CA SER A 181 -10.85 -15.45 4.56
C SER A 181 -11.97 -15.10 3.58
N CYS A 182 -12.27 -15.97 2.65
CA CYS A 182 -13.27 -15.79 1.59
C CYS A 182 -14.18 -17.04 1.47
N SER A 183 -15.39 -16.81 1.04
CA SER A 183 -16.39 -17.87 0.76
C SER A 183 -17.24 -17.52 -0.46
#